data_bdf3874eb2ec67de94d5fe3359632c4d
#
_entry.id   bdf3874eb2ec67de94d5fe3359632c4d
#
_cell.length_a   1.000
_cell.length_b   1.000
_cell.length_c   1.000
_cell.angle_alpha   90.00
_cell.angle_beta   90.00
_cell.angle_gamma   90.00
#
_symmetry.space_group_name_H-M   'P 1'
#
loop_
_entity.id
_entity.type
_entity.pdbx_description
1 polymer ?
#
loop_
_entity_poly.entity_id
_entity_poly.type
_entity_poly.pdbx_seq_one_letter_code
_entity_poly.pdbx_strand_id
1 'polypeptide(L)'
;VVRDTLTYDMWRRGEYEPLTNDEAAELVAEIKSMVPRYTRLQRVQRDIPADHIDAGVWKSNLRQLAWKEMDKHGWECECIRCREAGMNDETPENIELRVQTYKAGGGTEHFISIEDFEKDLLVGFCRLRFPNDPVRRELQDGAIVRELHVYGSEVGVGKSESDDTHQHSGYGKQLLARAEKLARDAGYEKLSVISGIGVRQYYREKLGYYQDGPYVSIRL
;
A
#
# COMPACT_ATOMS: atom_id res chain seq x y z
N VAL A 1 -18.40 13.29 16.31
CA VAL A 1 -19.06 12.92 17.58
C VAL A 1 -20.31 12.15 17.23
N VAL A 2 -20.53 10.99 17.85
CA VAL A 2 -21.64 10.07 17.63
C VAL A 2 -22.35 9.83 18.96
N ARG A 3 -23.69 9.80 18.97
CA ARG A 3 -24.51 9.54 20.16
C ARG A 3 -24.13 8.24 20.85
N ASP A 4 -24.42 8.16 22.12
CA ASP A 4 -24.19 7.00 22.99
C ASP A 4 -22.70 6.61 23.08
N THR A 5 -21.80 7.60 22.94
CA THR A 5 -20.35 7.44 23.13
C THR A 5 -19.85 8.35 24.24
N LEU A 6 -18.75 7.96 24.92
CA LEU A 6 -18.09 8.81 25.89
C LEU A 6 -17.71 10.19 25.31
N THR A 7 -17.28 10.23 24.05
CA THR A 7 -16.92 11.47 23.34
C THR A 7 -18.14 12.39 23.17
N TYR A 8 -19.35 11.84 22.97
CA TYR A 8 -20.59 12.62 22.94
C TYR A 8 -20.87 13.29 24.28
N ASP A 9 -20.73 12.57 25.38
CA ASP A 9 -20.92 13.11 26.73
C ASP A 9 -19.92 14.21 27.05
N MET A 10 -18.64 14.02 26.68
CA MET A 10 -17.58 15.03 26.84
C MET A 10 -17.89 16.29 26.03
N TRP A 11 -18.30 16.13 24.77
CA TRP A 11 -18.72 17.25 23.92
C TRP A 11 -19.90 18.02 24.51
N ARG A 12 -20.90 17.31 24.98
CA ARG A 12 -22.08 17.93 25.63
C ARG A 12 -21.72 18.71 26.90
N ARG A 13 -20.66 18.33 27.59
CA ARG A 13 -20.14 19.04 28.76
C ARG A 13 -19.12 20.14 28.45
N GLY A 14 -18.76 20.32 27.15
CA GLY A 14 -17.74 21.29 26.73
C GLY A 14 -16.31 20.86 27.05
N GLU A 15 -16.08 19.58 27.35
CA GLU A 15 -14.75 18.99 27.66
C GLU A 15 -14.01 18.51 26.39
N TYR A 16 -14.69 18.46 25.26
CA TYR A 16 -14.15 18.02 23.97
C TYR A 16 -14.75 18.86 22.83
N GLU A 17 -13.88 19.37 21.96
CA GLU A 17 -14.25 20.08 20.75
C GLU A 17 -13.77 19.28 19.53
N PRO A 18 -14.67 18.79 18.67
CA PRO A 18 -14.28 18.07 17.45
C PRO A 18 -13.81 19.03 16.36
N LEU A 19 -12.87 18.56 15.53
CA LEU A 19 -12.46 19.31 14.35
C LEU A 19 -13.64 19.57 13.41
N THR A 20 -13.68 20.76 12.84
CA THR A 20 -14.59 21.10 11.73
C THR A 20 -14.16 20.40 10.43
N ASN A 21 -14.99 20.46 9.39
CA ASN A 21 -14.62 19.92 8.08
C ASN A 21 -13.38 20.60 7.49
N ASP A 22 -13.25 21.91 7.70
CA ASP A 22 -12.17 22.70 7.10
C ASP A 22 -10.86 22.48 7.86
N GLU A 23 -10.86 22.50 9.18
CA GLU A 23 -9.68 22.15 10.00
C GLU A 23 -9.20 20.71 9.73
N ALA A 24 -10.12 19.77 9.57
CA ALA A 24 -9.76 18.38 9.24
C ALA A 24 -9.20 18.27 7.82
N ALA A 25 -9.72 19.05 6.87
CA ALA A 25 -9.19 19.07 5.50
C ALA A 25 -7.76 19.62 5.44
N GLU A 26 -7.49 20.74 6.16
CA GLU A 26 -6.17 21.34 6.28
C GLU A 26 -5.18 20.37 6.94
N LEU A 27 -5.53 19.82 8.10
CA LEU A 27 -4.69 18.84 8.81
C LEU A 27 -4.37 17.61 7.94
N VAL A 28 -5.35 17.07 7.23
CA VAL A 28 -5.15 15.93 6.33
C VAL A 28 -4.29 16.31 5.14
N ALA A 29 -4.43 17.53 4.59
CA ALA A 29 -3.60 18.04 3.51
C ALA A 29 -2.11 18.13 3.94
N GLU A 30 -1.85 18.68 5.12
CA GLU A 30 -0.51 18.75 5.70
C GLU A 30 0.09 17.35 5.91
N ILE A 31 -0.65 16.43 6.54
CA ILE A 31 -0.20 15.04 6.71
C ILE A 31 0.11 14.39 5.36
N LYS A 32 -0.73 14.58 4.34
CA LYS A 32 -0.54 14.01 3.02
C LYS A 32 0.71 14.52 2.31
N SER A 33 1.11 15.78 2.53
CA SER A 33 2.34 16.35 1.95
C SER A 33 3.62 15.77 2.55
N MET A 34 3.54 15.15 3.73
CA MET A 34 4.68 14.57 4.45
C MET A 34 4.76 13.04 4.33
N VAL A 35 3.77 12.41 3.73
CA VAL A 35 3.68 10.93 3.69
C VAL A 35 4.73 10.36 2.75
N PRO A 36 5.59 9.43 3.21
CA PRO A 36 6.59 8.79 2.36
C PRO A 36 5.98 7.98 1.22
N ARG A 37 6.71 7.89 0.10
CA ARG A 37 6.31 7.18 -1.14
C ARG A 37 5.90 5.71 -0.91
N TYR A 38 6.47 5.06 0.09
CA TYR A 38 6.12 3.67 0.45
C TYR A 38 4.86 3.54 1.31
N THR A 39 4.20 4.63 1.68
CA THR A 39 2.99 4.59 2.53
C THR A 39 1.73 4.59 1.69
N ARG A 40 0.76 3.74 2.04
CA ARG A 40 -0.56 3.73 1.39
C ARG A 40 -1.61 4.36 2.31
N LEU A 41 -2.13 5.51 1.92
CA LEU A 41 -3.28 6.14 2.58
C LEU A 41 -4.59 5.57 2.00
N GLN A 42 -5.06 4.48 2.59
CA GLN A 42 -6.26 3.79 2.09
C GLN A 42 -7.54 4.52 2.47
N ARG A 43 -7.68 4.94 3.72
CA ARG A 43 -8.83 5.70 4.24
C ARG A 43 -8.36 6.98 4.89
N VAL A 44 -9.09 8.08 4.64
CA VAL A 44 -8.85 9.38 5.25
C VAL A 44 -9.78 9.58 6.44
N GLN A 45 -10.98 8.98 6.39
CA GLN A 45 -11.97 9.01 7.45
C GLN A 45 -12.73 7.68 7.52
N ARG A 46 -13.47 7.46 8.59
CA ARG A 46 -14.39 6.32 8.71
C ARG A 46 -15.67 6.55 7.91
N ASP A 47 -16.27 5.49 7.43
CA ASP A 47 -17.56 5.49 6.75
C ASP A 47 -18.67 5.48 7.82
N ILE A 48 -18.94 6.63 8.44
CA ILE A 48 -20.06 6.83 9.37
C ILE A 48 -21.10 7.65 8.62
N PRO A 49 -22.36 7.21 8.55
CA PRO A 49 -23.42 7.99 7.91
C PRO A 49 -23.55 9.38 8.55
N ALA A 50 -23.72 10.41 7.72
CA ALA A 50 -23.71 11.81 8.18
C ALA A 50 -24.81 12.13 9.19
N ASP A 51 -25.94 11.45 9.09
CA ASP A 51 -27.09 11.57 10.01
C ASP A 51 -26.81 11.02 11.41
N HIS A 52 -25.73 10.24 11.59
CA HIS A 52 -25.26 9.74 12.89
C HIS A 52 -24.18 10.64 13.50
N ILE A 53 -23.78 11.72 12.86
CA ILE A 53 -22.74 12.63 13.33
C ILE A 53 -23.37 13.89 13.89
N ASP A 54 -23.37 14.04 15.19
CA ASP A 54 -23.92 15.23 15.90
C ASP A 54 -22.96 16.44 15.85
N ALA A 55 -21.63 16.20 15.79
CA ALA A 55 -20.62 17.26 15.66
C ALA A 55 -19.33 16.70 15.06
N GLY A 56 -18.53 17.57 14.41
CA GLY A 56 -17.24 17.25 13.80
C GLY A 56 -17.33 17.06 12.29
N VAL A 57 -16.48 16.21 11.72
CA VAL A 57 -16.40 15.96 10.28
C VAL A 57 -17.58 15.10 9.82
N TRP A 58 -18.53 15.70 9.13
CA TRP A 58 -19.71 15.04 8.59
C TRP A 58 -19.69 14.88 7.05
N LYS A 59 -18.79 15.61 6.36
CA LYS A 59 -18.64 15.48 4.90
C LYS A 59 -17.91 14.19 4.54
N SER A 60 -18.54 13.34 3.73
CA SER A 60 -17.97 12.06 3.27
C SER A 60 -16.83 12.21 2.27
N ASN A 61 -16.62 13.39 1.71
CA ASN A 61 -15.64 13.70 0.68
C ASN A 61 -14.38 14.40 1.23
N LEU A 62 -13.97 14.13 2.49
CA LEU A 62 -12.82 14.77 3.14
C LEU A 62 -11.52 14.67 2.31
N ARG A 63 -11.31 13.56 1.58
CA ARG A 63 -10.16 13.41 0.69
C ARG A 63 -10.12 14.49 -0.41
N GLN A 64 -11.25 14.77 -1.04
CA GLN A 64 -11.34 15.81 -2.08
C GLN A 64 -11.17 17.22 -1.49
N LEU A 65 -11.65 17.44 -0.27
CA LEU A 65 -11.41 18.71 0.44
C LEU A 65 -9.93 18.88 0.75
N ALA A 66 -9.27 17.84 1.26
CA ALA A 66 -7.83 17.87 1.51
C ALA A 66 -7.01 18.10 0.22
N TRP A 67 -7.40 17.53 -0.92
CA TRP A 67 -6.73 17.83 -2.19
C TRP A 67 -6.86 19.30 -2.57
N LYS A 68 -8.04 19.91 -2.41
CA LYS A 68 -8.22 21.35 -2.66
C LYS A 68 -7.36 22.22 -1.74
N GLU A 69 -7.16 21.82 -0.49
CA GLU A 69 -6.24 22.52 0.41
C GLU A 69 -4.78 22.34 -0.05
N MET A 70 -4.39 21.14 -0.47
CA MET A 70 -3.06 20.87 -1.02
C MET A 70 -2.78 21.75 -2.24
N ASP A 71 -3.74 21.86 -3.16
CA ASP A 71 -3.64 22.71 -4.36
C ASP A 71 -3.38 24.20 -4.01
N LYS A 72 -4.06 24.73 -2.97
CA LYS A 72 -3.86 26.10 -2.51
C LYS A 72 -2.43 26.36 -2.01
N HIS A 73 -1.80 25.35 -1.43
CA HIS A 73 -0.45 25.43 -0.86
C HIS A 73 0.64 24.99 -1.83
N GLY A 74 0.29 24.47 -3.00
CA GLY A 74 1.23 23.85 -3.94
C GLY A 74 1.86 22.55 -3.38
N TRP A 75 1.13 21.82 -2.52
CA TRP A 75 1.58 20.57 -1.93
C TRP A 75 1.17 19.37 -2.79
N GLU A 76 2.04 18.37 -2.84
CA GLU A 76 1.78 17.11 -3.52
C GLU A 76 1.75 15.94 -2.54
N CYS A 77 1.03 14.88 -2.88
CA CYS A 77 0.95 13.66 -2.08
C CYS A 77 1.60 12.49 -2.79
N GLU A 78 2.75 12.07 -2.34
CA GLU A 78 3.51 10.96 -2.91
C GLU A 78 3.06 9.57 -2.42
N CYS A 79 1.93 9.45 -1.71
CA CYS A 79 1.50 8.14 -1.21
C CYS A 79 1.16 7.19 -2.36
N ILE A 80 1.27 5.87 -2.12
CA ILE A 80 0.96 4.81 -3.09
C ILE A 80 -0.38 5.06 -3.79
N ARG A 81 -1.44 5.41 -3.02
CA ARG A 81 -2.79 5.61 -3.55
C ARG A 81 -2.89 6.75 -4.57
N CYS A 82 -2.13 7.83 -4.37
CA CYS A 82 -2.16 8.99 -5.28
C CYS A 82 -1.39 8.72 -6.58
N ARG A 83 -0.42 7.81 -6.54
CA ARG A 83 0.46 7.47 -7.67
C ARG A 83 0.08 6.18 -8.40
N GLU A 84 -0.93 5.47 -7.92
CA GLU A 84 -1.40 4.20 -8.49
C GLU A 84 -1.82 4.39 -9.96
N ALA A 85 -1.10 3.77 -10.91
CA ALA A 85 -1.29 3.96 -12.35
C ALA A 85 -2.72 3.64 -12.82
N GLY A 86 -3.37 2.63 -12.22
CA GLY A 86 -4.75 2.27 -12.53
C GLY A 86 -5.82 3.29 -12.11
N MET A 87 -5.42 4.37 -11.41
CA MET A 87 -6.30 5.46 -10.97
C MET A 87 -5.99 6.81 -11.62
N ASN A 88 -4.97 6.85 -12.46
CA ASN A 88 -4.58 8.03 -13.22
C ASN A 88 -4.92 7.80 -14.69
N ASP A 89 -5.23 8.88 -15.39
CA ASP A 89 -5.58 8.83 -16.82
C ASP A 89 -4.35 8.70 -17.72
N GLU A 90 -3.15 8.82 -17.14
CA GLU A 90 -1.88 8.73 -17.86
C GLU A 90 -1.34 7.31 -17.93
N THR A 91 -0.74 6.97 -19.06
CA THR A 91 -0.08 5.67 -19.27
C THR A 91 1.41 5.78 -18.90
N PRO A 92 1.96 4.87 -18.06
CA PRO A 92 3.39 4.82 -17.77
C PRO A 92 4.20 4.49 -19.04
N GLU A 93 5.33 5.18 -19.24
CA GLU A 93 6.21 5.02 -20.42
C GLU A 93 7.65 4.69 -20.02
N ASN A 94 8.25 5.49 -19.14
CA ASN A 94 9.65 5.34 -18.71
C ASN A 94 9.73 4.59 -17.37
N ILE A 95 9.56 3.27 -17.43
CA ILE A 95 9.40 2.42 -16.25
C ILE A 95 10.75 1.97 -15.71
N GLU A 96 11.01 2.25 -14.43
CA GLU A 96 12.20 1.84 -13.69
C GLU A 96 11.85 1.02 -12.46
N LEU A 97 12.75 0.07 -12.10
CA LEU A 97 12.69 -0.65 -10.83
C LEU A 97 13.56 0.05 -9.80
N ARG A 98 12.99 0.40 -8.65
CA ARG A 98 13.68 1.03 -7.52
C ARG A 98 13.51 0.27 -6.22
N VAL A 99 14.42 0.55 -5.27
CA VAL A 99 14.38 -0.02 -3.92
C VAL A 99 14.60 1.10 -2.92
N GLN A 100 13.63 1.33 -2.06
CA GLN A 100 13.74 2.22 -0.92
C GLN A 100 13.79 1.39 0.36
N THR A 101 14.84 1.59 1.18
CA THR A 101 15.05 0.85 2.42
C THR A 101 14.78 1.74 3.63
N TYR A 102 14.05 1.21 4.62
CA TYR A 102 13.73 1.94 5.85
C TYR A 102 13.60 0.98 7.05
N LYS A 103 13.66 1.51 8.26
CA LYS A 103 13.45 0.77 9.49
C LYS A 103 11.99 0.83 9.91
N ALA A 104 11.41 -0.31 10.29
CA ALA A 104 10.05 -0.39 10.80
C ALA A 104 9.88 -1.60 11.73
N GLY A 105 9.23 -1.41 12.87
CA GLY A 105 8.88 -2.48 13.81
C GLY A 105 10.05 -3.39 14.18
N GLY A 106 11.23 -2.82 14.47
CA GLY A 106 12.44 -3.54 14.85
C GLY A 106 13.17 -4.25 13.71
N GLY A 107 12.63 -4.27 12.48
CA GLY A 107 13.26 -4.88 11.31
C GLY A 107 13.63 -3.87 10.23
N THR A 108 14.04 -4.38 9.08
CA THR A 108 14.31 -3.58 7.88
C THR A 108 13.28 -3.91 6.81
N GLU A 109 12.69 -2.88 6.24
CA GLU A 109 11.76 -2.99 5.12
C GLU A 109 12.42 -2.48 3.83
N HIS A 110 12.17 -3.19 2.74
CA HIS A 110 12.53 -2.77 1.39
C HIS A 110 11.25 -2.60 0.59
N PHE A 111 10.95 -1.37 0.21
CA PHE A 111 9.91 -1.06 -0.74
C PHE A 111 10.52 -1.14 -2.14
N ILE A 112 10.23 -2.23 -2.83
CA ILE A 112 10.68 -2.49 -4.19
C ILE A 112 9.52 -2.06 -5.09
N SER A 113 9.75 -1.08 -5.96
CA SER A 113 8.71 -0.52 -6.81
C SER A 113 9.12 -0.52 -8.28
N ILE A 114 8.12 -0.56 -9.13
CA ILE A 114 8.23 -0.30 -10.56
C ILE A 114 7.42 0.96 -10.81
N GLU A 115 8.10 2.04 -11.22
CA GLU A 115 7.54 3.39 -11.29
C GLU A 115 7.98 4.08 -12.59
N ASP A 116 7.10 4.94 -13.11
CA ASP A 116 7.46 5.99 -14.04
C ASP A 116 7.67 7.27 -13.22
N PHE A 117 8.93 7.70 -13.10
CA PHE A 117 9.30 8.84 -12.26
C PHE A 117 9.04 10.19 -12.94
N GLU A 118 8.98 10.25 -14.25
CA GLU A 118 8.68 11.49 -14.98
C GLU A 118 7.20 11.86 -14.83
N LYS A 119 6.33 10.84 -14.79
CA LYS A 119 4.88 11.00 -14.61
C LYS A 119 4.41 10.77 -13.17
N ASP A 120 5.31 10.44 -12.26
CA ASP A 120 5.02 10.04 -10.87
C ASP A 120 3.97 8.91 -10.75
N LEU A 121 4.03 7.90 -11.62
CA LEU A 121 3.11 6.78 -11.66
C LEU A 121 3.72 5.51 -11.06
N LEU A 122 2.98 4.86 -10.16
CA LEU A 122 3.34 3.58 -9.57
C LEU A 122 2.65 2.44 -10.33
N VAL A 123 3.43 1.61 -11.01
CA VAL A 123 2.96 0.44 -11.78
C VAL A 123 2.81 -0.78 -10.90
N GLY A 124 3.68 -0.95 -9.91
CA GLY A 124 3.59 -2.05 -8.96
C GLY A 124 4.65 -1.98 -7.88
N PHE A 125 4.46 -2.75 -6.82
CA PHE A 125 5.42 -2.80 -5.73
C PHE A 125 5.42 -4.14 -5.00
N CYS A 126 6.53 -4.41 -4.30
CA CYS A 126 6.71 -5.50 -3.35
C CYS A 126 7.27 -4.93 -2.05
N ARG A 127 6.73 -5.36 -0.91
CA ARG A 127 7.29 -5.09 0.42
C ARG A 127 8.04 -6.31 0.90
N LEU A 128 9.34 -6.22 0.89
CA LEU A 128 10.23 -7.23 1.47
C LEU A 128 10.65 -6.78 2.87
N ARG A 129 10.49 -7.65 3.85
CA ARG A 129 10.92 -7.43 5.23
C ARG A 129 12.02 -8.38 5.62
N PHE A 130 13.05 -7.84 6.24
CA PHE A 130 14.05 -8.56 7.01
C PHE A 130 13.65 -8.46 8.49
N PRO A 131 13.05 -9.50 9.06
CA PRO A 131 12.59 -9.47 10.45
C PRO A 131 13.78 -9.54 11.41
N ASN A 132 13.65 -8.89 12.56
CA ASN A 132 14.65 -9.01 13.63
C ASN A 132 14.37 -10.21 14.54
N ASP A 133 13.10 -10.39 14.90
CA ASP A 133 12.65 -11.48 15.79
C ASP A 133 11.28 -12.00 15.30
N PRO A 134 11.26 -13.00 14.40
CA PRO A 134 10.04 -13.54 13.88
C PRO A 134 9.38 -14.49 14.90
N VAL A 135 8.14 -14.17 15.29
CA VAL A 135 7.36 -14.94 16.27
C VAL A 135 7.01 -16.35 15.77
N ARG A 136 6.80 -16.50 14.47
CA ARG A 136 6.38 -17.76 13.87
C ARG A 136 7.58 -18.57 13.42
N ARG A 137 7.56 -19.89 13.72
CA ARG A 137 8.63 -20.82 13.33
C ARG A 137 8.88 -20.88 11.81
N GLU A 138 7.80 -20.72 11.02
CA GLU A 138 7.88 -20.73 9.55
C GLU A 138 8.64 -19.52 9.00
N LEU A 139 8.84 -18.49 9.80
CA LEU A 139 9.53 -17.25 9.41
C LEU A 139 10.94 -17.13 9.99
N GLN A 140 11.35 -18.09 10.82
CA GLN A 140 12.72 -18.10 11.35
C GLN A 140 13.74 -18.28 10.22
N ASP A 141 14.83 -17.57 10.30
CA ASP A 141 15.92 -17.55 9.32
C ASP A 141 15.51 -17.18 7.90
N GLY A 142 14.32 -16.55 7.75
CA GLY A 142 13.73 -16.18 6.48
C GLY A 142 13.42 -14.69 6.33
N ALA A 143 13.55 -14.21 5.10
CA ALA A 143 12.97 -12.93 4.68
C ALA A 143 11.47 -13.12 4.32
N ILE A 144 10.70 -12.02 4.33
CA ILE A 144 9.25 -12.09 4.15
C ILE A 144 8.79 -11.07 3.11
N VAL A 145 8.15 -11.52 2.05
CA VAL A 145 7.31 -10.68 1.19
C VAL A 145 5.95 -10.52 1.85
N ARG A 146 5.66 -9.30 2.31
CA ARG A 146 4.44 -8.97 3.03
C ARG A 146 3.31 -8.51 2.13
N GLU A 147 3.67 -7.93 1.01
CA GLU A 147 2.74 -7.36 0.05
C GLU A 147 3.37 -7.39 -1.35
N LEU A 148 2.61 -7.74 -2.36
CA LEU A 148 2.99 -7.64 -3.76
C LEU A 148 1.75 -7.25 -4.56
N HIS A 149 1.81 -6.12 -5.22
CA HIS A 149 0.75 -5.58 -6.07
C HIS A 149 1.31 -5.12 -7.40
N VAL A 150 0.55 -5.35 -8.46
CA VAL A 150 0.76 -4.77 -9.78
C VAL A 150 -0.54 -4.08 -10.18
N TYR A 151 -0.44 -2.81 -10.51
CA TYR A 151 -1.54 -1.98 -10.95
C TYR A 151 -1.59 -1.97 -12.48
N GLY A 152 -2.60 -2.55 -13.05
CA GLY A 152 -2.84 -2.56 -14.50
C GLY A 152 -4.34 -2.53 -14.76
N SER A 153 -4.75 -2.26 -15.99
CA SER A 153 -6.14 -2.45 -16.39
C SER A 153 -6.52 -3.91 -16.11
N GLU A 154 -7.58 -4.13 -15.32
CA GLU A 154 -8.10 -5.47 -15.08
C GLU A 154 -8.49 -6.10 -16.41
N VAL A 155 -7.72 -7.10 -16.85
CA VAL A 155 -8.17 -7.99 -17.92
C VAL A 155 -9.24 -8.87 -17.29
N GLY A 156 -10.50 -8.60 -17.64
CA GLY A 156 -11.63 -9.40 -17.15
C GLY A 156 -11.42 -10.87 -17.46
N VAL A 157 -11.65 -11.73 -16.45
CA VAL A 157 -11.56 -13.18 -16.57
C VAL A 157 -12.36 -13.63 -17.81
N GLY A 158 -11.68 -14.14 -18.84
CA GLY A 158 -12.31 -14.65 -20.07
C GLY A 158 -12.10 -13.82 -21.35
N LYS A 159 -11.35 -12.71 -21.33
CA LYS A 159 -10.92 -12.03 -22.57
C LYS A 159 -9.55 -12.57 -23.00
N SER A 160 -9.42 -12.88 -24.30
CA SER A 160 -8.15 -13.26 -24.91
C SER A 160 -7.14 -12.11 -24.77
N GLU A 161 -5.91 -12.46 -24.41
CA GLU A 161 -4.78 -11.55 -24.30
C GLU A 161 -4.60 -10.78 -25.61
N SER A 162 -4.85 -9.49 -25.60
CA SER A 162 -4.40 -8.58 -26.65
C SER A 162 -2.92 -8.22 -26.40
N ASP A 163 -2.16 -7.82 -27.43
CA ASP A 163 -0.72 -7.55 -27.35
C ASP A 163 -0.32 -6.56 -26.24
N ASP A 164 -1.21 -5.64 -25.84
CA ASP A 164 -1.00 -4.69 -24.73
C ASP A 164 -0.94 -5.36 -23.35
N THR A 165 -1.52 -6.55 -23.16
CA THR A 165 -1.50 -7.27 -21.88
C THR A 165 -0.17 -7.99 -21.63
N HIS A 166 0.62 -8.28 -22.67
CA HIS A 166 1.94 -8.90 -22.52
C HIS A 166 2.97 -7.99 -21.85
N GLN A 167 2.88 -6.66 -22.00
CA GLN A 167 3.80 -5.72 -21.35
C GLN A 167 3.64 -5.72 -19.83
N HIS A 168 2.45 -6.00 -19.29
CA HIS A 168 2.18 -5.98 -17.85
C HIS A 168 2.37 -7.35 -17.17
N SER A 169 2.43 -8.46 -17.91
CA SER A 169 2.45 -9.82 -17.35
C SER A 169 3.74 -10.22 -16.61
N GLY A 170 4.78 -9.42 -16.71
CA GLY A 170 6.11 -9.70 -16.12
C GLY A 170 6.45 -8.98 -14.82
N TYR A 171 5.78 -7.89 -14.48
CA TYR A 171 6.19 -7.01 -13.37
C TYR A 171 6.13 -7.68 -12.00
N GLY A 172 5.11 -8.49 -11.72
CA GLY A 172 5.04 -9.26 -10.49
C GLY A 172 6.22 -10.22 -10.30
N LYS A 173 6.68 -10.85 -11.39
CA LYS A 173 7.86 -11.72 -11.38
C LYS A 173 9.16 -10.92 -11.20
N GLN A 174 9.28 -9.75 -11.84
CA GLN A 174 10.45 -8.88 -11.68
C GLN A 174 10.58 -8.38 -10.24
N LEU A 175 9.48 -7.93 -9.63
CA LEU A 175 9.42 -7.50 -8.23
C LEU A 175 9.82 -8.63 -7.29
N LEU A 176 9.28 -9.84 -7.51
CA LEU A 176 9.58 -11.02 -6.71
C LEU A 176 11.04 -11.46 -6.87
N ALA A 177 11.55 -11.53 -8.09
CA ALA A 177 12.95 -11.87 -8.36
C ALA A 177 13.93 -10.87 -7.71
N ARG A 178 13.56 -9.57 -7.69
CA ARG A 178 14.35 -8.56 -6.97
C ARG A 178 14.32 -8.78 -5.46
N ALA A 179 13.17 -9.16 -4.90
CA ALA A 179 13.04 -9.50 -3.48
C ALA A 179 13.88 -10.73 -3.11
N GLU A 180 13.83 -11.79 -3.92
CA GLU A 180 14.66 -12.99 -3.75
C GLU A 180 16.15 -12.64 -3.79
N LYS A 181 16.56 -11.82 -4.76
CA LYS A 181 17.97 -11.39 -4.87
C LYS A 181 18.41 -10.60 -3.64
N LEU A 182 17.62 -9.63 -3.17
CA LEU A 182 17.94 -8.84 -1.98
C LEU A 182 18.06 -9.72 -0.72
N ALA A 183 17.16 -10.69 -0.56
CA ALA A 183 17.18 -11.61 0.56
C ALA A 183 18.43 -12.53 0.50
N ARG A 184 18.76 -13.05 -0.67
CA ARG A 184 19.97 -13.88 -0.89
C ARG A 184 21.24 -13.09 -0.63
N ASP A 185 21.33 -11.87 -1.17
CA ASP A 185 22.50 -10.98 -0.97
C ASP A 185 22.69 -10.60 0.51
N ALA A 186 21.61 -10.61 1.31
CA ALA A 186 21.63 -10.38 2.76
C ALA A 186 21.89 -11.66 3.59
N GLY A 187 22.09 -12.82 2.96
CA GLY A 187 22.40 -14.09 3.61
C GLY A 187 21.20 -14.87 4.13
N TYR A 188 19.96 -14.53 3.71
CA TYR A 188 18.80 -15.35 4.03
C TYR A 188 18.75 -16.58 3.13
N GLU A 189 18.44 -17.74 3.72
CA GLU A 189 18.32 -19.02 3.01
C GLU A 189 16.89 -19.31 2.53
N LYS A 190 15.93 -18.50 2.99
CA LYS A 190 14.49 -18.68 2.71
C LYS A 190 13.80 -17.35 2.49
N LEU A 191 12.89 -17.32 1.52
CA LEU A 191 11.92 -16.25 1.34
C LEU A 191 10.51 -16.81 1.49
N SER A 192 9.72 -16.22 2.39
CA SER A 192 8.32 -16.56 2.61
C SER A 192 7.42 -15.45 2.09
N VAL A 193 6.27 -15.80 1.54
CA VAL A 193 5.29 -14.84 0.99
C VAL A 193 3.98 -14.96 1.74
N ILE A 194 3.47 -13.82 2.23
CA ILE A 194 2.10 -13.70 2.74
C ILE A 194 1.18 -13.55 1.52
N SER A 195 0.58 -14.65 1.10
CA SER A 195 -0.28 -14.67 -0.09
C SER A 195 -1.75 -14.92 0.25
N GLY A 196 -2.65 -14.33 -0.51
CA GLY A 196 -4.05 -14.73 -0.52
C GLY A 196 -4.21 -16.19 -0.92
N ILE A 197 -5.26 -16.85 -0.43
CA ILE A 197 -5.50 -18.28 -0.68
C ILE A 197 -5.59 -18.57 -2.19
N GLY A 198 -6.28 -17.70 -2.95
CA GLY A 198 -6.52 -17.89 -4.39
C GLY A 198 -5.28 -17.84 -5.27
N VAL A 199 -4.16 -17.26 -4.80
CA VAL A 199 -2.91 -17.14 -5.59
C VAL A 199 -1.83 -18.12 -5.16
N ARG A 200 -2.04 -18.93 -4.10
CA ARG A 200 -1.04 -19.90 -3.60
C ARG A 200 -0.66 -20.95 -4.65
N GLN A 201 -1.64 -21.40 -5.43
CA GLN A 201 -1.42 -22.36 -6.49
C GLN A 201 -0.45 -21.80 -7.55
N TYR A 202 -0.62 -20.56 -7.95
CA TYR A 202 0.28 -19.88 -8.89
C TYR A 202 1.74 -19.86 -8.38
N TYR A 203 1.97 -19.49 -7.11
CA TYR A 203 3.32 -19.52 -6.52
C TYR A 203 3.92 -20.93 -6.56
N ARG A 204 3.14 -21.95 -6.25
CA ARG A 204 3.61 -23.34 -6.21
C ARG A 204 3.89 -23.92 -7.58
N GLU A 205 2.96 -23.76 -8.52
CA GLU A 205 3.02 -24.43 -9.82
C GLU A 205 3.85 -23.66 -10.86
N LYS A 206 3.90 -22.33 -10.76
CA LYS A 206 4.54 -21.49 -11.76
C LYS A 206 5.86 -20.88 -11.30
N LEU A 207 6.08 -20.75 -9.98
CA LEU A 207 7.24 -20.07 -9.43
C LEU A 207 8.12 -20.97 -8.55
N GLY A 208 7.77 -22.25 -8.35
CA GLY A 208 8.58 -23.23 -7.61
C GLY A 208 8.56 -23.08 -6.09
N TYR A 209 7.61 -22.32 -5.56
CA TYR A 209 7.43 -22.22 -4.11
C TYR A 209 6.77 -23.48 -3.54
N TYR A 210 6.96 -23.73 -2.25
CA TYR A 210 6.29 -24.82 -1.53
C TYR A 210 5.38 -24.26 -0.43
N GLN A 211 4.44 -25.07 0.05
CA GLN A 211 3.58 -24.71 1.17
C GLN A 211 4.37 -24.78 2.49
N ASP A 212 4.38 -23.71 3.27
CA ASP A 212 5.08 -23.57 4.54
C ASP A 212 4.12 -23.02 5.60
N GLY A 213 3.30 -23.90 6.18
CA GLY A 213 2.21 -23.51 7.07
C GLY A 213 1.21 -22.57 6.37
N PRO A 214 0.94 -21.37 6.90
CA PRO A 214 0.04 -20.41 6.26
C PRO A 214 0.70 -19.63 5.11
N TYR A 215 1.99 -19.80 4.87
CA TYR A 215 2.79 -19.11 3.85
C TYR A 215 3.06 -20.01 2.63
N VAL A 216 3.56 -19.42 1.57
CA VAL A 216 4.31 -20.10 0.52
C VAL A 216 5.76 -19.63 0.58
N SER A 217 6.72 -20.54 0.47
CA SER A 217 8.15 -20.25 0.68
C SER A 217 9.00 -20.85 -0.42
N ILE A 218 10.17 -20.25 -0.65
CA ILE A 218 11.20 -20.78 -1.55
C ILE A 218 12.55 -20.77 -0.81
N ARG A 219 13.38 -21.76 -1.09
CA ARG A 219 14.81 -21.73 -0.67
C ARG A 219 15.58 -20.86 -1.64
N LEU A 220 16.48 -20.02 -1.10
CA LEU A 220 17.24 -19.02 -1.86
C LEU A 220 18.60 -19.54 -2.29
#